data_63afe4ea7700131adf8a4f3239232955
#
_entry.id   63afe4ea7700131adf8a4f3239232955
#
_cell.length_a   1.000
_cell.length_b   1.000
_cell.length_c   1.000
_cell.angle_alpha   90.00
_cell.angle_beta   90.00
_cell.angle_gamma   90.00
#
_symmetry.space_group_name_H-M   'P 1'
#
loop_
_entity.id
_entity.type
_entity.pdbx_description
1 polymer ?
#
loop_
_entity_poly.entity_id
_entity_poly.type
_entity_poly.pdbx_seq_one_letter_code
_entity_poly.pdbx_strand_id
1 'polypeptide(L)'
;MKDAAPAPDEITEPSEPRARELLAQYIAAFEIADAAALERVLRHDAALEMVGSRTWFAGRTTCLPYLATYVLGSPGDWRMLAIIANGQPAAAAYRRGADGALRAFGIAVLTVTPTGIARIVVFGDPDLVTTFGLPETLGINCES
;
A
#
# COMPACT_ATOMS: atom_id res chain seq x y z
N MET A 1 3.52 -24.67 9.27
CA MET A 1 3.81 -24.23 8.77
C MET A 1 4.47 -23.40 8.63
N LYS A 2 4.97 -23.54 8.25
CA LYS A 2 5.47 -22.56 8.16
C LYS A 2 4.66 -21.70 7.71
N ASP A 3 4.32 -20.95 8.17
CA ASP A 3 3.39 -20.06 7.88
C ASP A 3 3.64 -19.37 6.63
N ALA A 4 2.83 -18.46 6.26
CA ALA A 4 2.93 -17.74 5.04
C ALA A 4 4.01 -16.67 5.07
N ALA A 5 4.58 -16.41 6.21
CA ALA A 5 5.57 -15.35 6.31
C ALA A 5 6.87 -15.76 5.63
N PRO A 6 7.50 -14.87 4.84
CA PRO A 6 8.77 -15.21 4.24
C PRO A 6 9.86 -15.34 5.28
N ALA A 7 10.89 -16.10 4.95
CA ALA A 7 12.05 -16.20 5.82
C ALA A 7 12.72 -14.83 5.94
N PRO A 8 13.35 -14.53 7.10
CA PRO A 8 13.96 -13.20 7.25
C PRO A 8 14.95 -12.84 6.16
N ASP A 9 15.69 -13.81 5.64
CA ASP A 9 16.66 -13.53 4.58
C ASP A 9 16.00 -13.30 3.23
N GLU A 10 14.68 -13.53 3.11
CA GLU A 10 13.95 -13.23 1.87
C GLU A 10 13.41 -11.81 1.86
N ILE A 11 13.40 -11.13 3.00
CA ILE A 11 12.83 -9.79 3.08
C ILE A 11 13.85 -8.79 2.56
N THR A 12 13.41 -7.97 1.63
CA THR A 12 14.27 -6.99 0.97
C THR A 12 14.35 -5.72 1.82
N GLU A 13 15.57 -5.19 1.97
CA GLU A 13 15.76 -3.94 2.70
C GLU A 13 15.07 -2.79 1.98
N PRO A 14 14.48 -1.82 2.72
CA PRO A 14 13.76 -0.72 2.07
C PRO A 14 14.61 0.10 1.11
N SER A 15 15.92 0.14 1.32
CA SER A 15 16.81 0.91 0.47
C SER A 15 17.23 0.17 -0.78
N GLU A 16 16.93 -1.12 -0.89
CA GLU A 16 17.28 -1.90 -2.05
C GLU A 16 16.51 -1.42 -3.27
N PRO A 17 17.16 -1.41 -4.44
CA PRO A 17 16.45 -0.97 -5.66
C PRO A 17 15.18 -1.76 -5.93
N ARG A 18 15.18 -3.07 -5.66
CA ARG A 18 13.99 -3.89 -5.90
C ARG A 18 12.85 -3.47 -5.00
N ALA A 19 13.14 -3.16 -3.72
CA ALA A 19 12.11 -2.73 -2.80
C ALA A 19 11.51 -1.40 -3.24
N ARG A 20 12.36 -0.47 -3.65
CA ARG A 20 11.87 0.83 -4.13
C ARG A 20 11.05 0.68 -5.40
N GLU A 21 11.48 -0.20 -6.29
CA GLU A 21 10.74 -0.46 -7.53
C GLU A 21 9.36 -1.02 -7.24
N LEU A 22 9.28 -2.01 -6.34
CA LEU A 22 7.99 -2.61 -6.01
C LEU A 22 7.07 -1.63 -5.32
N LEU A 23 7.62 -0.79 -4.43
CA LEU A 23 6.82 0.24 -3.79
C LEU A 23 6.30 1.24 -4.81
N ALA A 24 7.14 1.66 -5.75
CA ALA A 24 6.72 2.60 -6.78
C ALA A 24 5.62 2.00 -7.66
N GLN A 25 5.74 0.73 -7.99
CA GLN A 25 4.73 0.05 -8.80
C GLN A 25 3.42 -0.12 -8.04
N TYR A 26 3.50 -0.40 -6.73
CA TYR A 26 2.33 -0.49 -5.88
C TYR A 26 1.60 0.86 -5.85
N ILE A 27 2.35 1.93 -5.63
CA ILE A 27 1.77 3.27 -5.58
C ILE A 27 1.12 3.62 -6.93
N ALA A 28 1.83 3.36 -8.02
CA ALA A 28 1.29 3.68 -9.34
C ALA A 28 0.02 2.91 -9.63
N ALA A 29 -0.04 1.63 -9.23
CA ALA A 29 -1.22 0.81 -9.45
C ALA A 29 -2.44 1.38 -8.73
N PHE A 30 -2.25 1.88 -7.52
CA PHE A 30 -3.35 2.50 -6.79
C PHE A 30 -3.76 3.84 -7.41
N GLU A 31 -2.77 4.65 -7.83
CA GLU A 31 -3.08 5.98 -8.35
C GLU A 31 -3.85 5.90 -9.66
N ILE A 32 -3.60 4.89 -10.48
CA ILE A 32 -4.35 4.72 -11.73
C ILE A 32 -5.46 3.68 -11.62
N ALA A 33 -5.65 3.10 -10.44
CA ALA A 33 -6.69 2.10 -10.17
C ALA A 33 -6.57 0.90 -11.12
N ASP A 34 -5.36 0.37 -11.26
CA ASP A 34 -5.08 -0.70 -12.22
C ASP A 34 -4.85 -2.00 -11.45
N ALA A 35 -5.88 -2.85 -11.39
CA ALA A 35 -5.80 -4.11 -10.67
C ALA A 35 -4.78 -5.06 -11.30
N ALA A 36 -4.62 -5.02 -12.63
CA ALA A 36 -3.66 -5.90 -13.28
C ALA A 36 -2.23 -5.51 -12.91
N ALA A 37 -1.97 -4.20 -12.80
CA ALA A 37 -0.65 -3.76 -12.36
C ALA A 37 -0.38 -4.17 -10.92
N LEU A 38 -1.40 -4.10 -10.07
CA LEU A 38 -1.25 -4.52 -8.69
C LEU A 38 -1.00 -6.02 -8.61
N GLU A 39 -1.68 -6.81 -9.44
CA GLU A 39 -1.48 -8.24 -9.46
C GLU A 39 -0.04 -8.60 -9.78
N ARG A 40 0.60 -7.83 -10.66
CA ARG A 40 1.95 -8.13 -11.09
C ARG A 40 2.99 -7.93 -9.98
N VAL A 41 2.70 -7.10 -8.99
CA VAL A 41 3.66 -6.86 -7.91
C VAL A 41 3.39 -7.72 -6.69
N LEU A 42 2.22 -8.36 -6.60
CA LEU A 42 1.89 -9.20 -5.45
C LEU A 42 2.34 -10.63 -5.69
N ARG A 43 2.96 -11.21 -4.66
CA ARG A 43 3.25 -12.65 -4.71
C ARG A 43 1.94 -13.42 -4.67
N HIS A 44 1.98 -14.66 -5.20
CA HIS A 44 0.77 -15.49 -5.19
C HIS A 44 0.29 -15.78 -3.77
N ASP A 45 1.18 -15.74 -2.80
CA ASP A 45 0.84 -15.99 -1.40
C ASP A 45 0.71 -14.69 -0.60
N ALA A 46 0.55 -13.55 -1.26
CA ALA A 46 0.48 -12.26 -0.57
C ALA A 46 -0.70 -12.21 0.39
N ALA A 47 -0.48 -11.58 1.53
CA ALA A 47 -1.51 -11.41 2.55
C ALA A 47 -1.85 -9.94 2.72
N LEU A 48 -3.10 -9.67 3.06
CA LEU A 48 -3.58 -8.32 3.32
C LEU A 48 -4.22 -8.29 4.71
N GLU A 49 -3.78 -7.36 5.52
CA GLU A 49 -4.34 -7.19 6.86
C GLU A 49 -4.76 -5.74 7.05
N MET A 50 -6.00 -5.53 7.47
CA MET A 50 -6.53 -4.20 7.80
C MET A 50 -6.60 -4.09 9.31
N VAL A 51 -5.63 -3.41 9.89
CA VAL A 51 -5.53 -3.31 11.35
C VAL A 51 -6.74 -2.58 11.91
N GLY A 52 -7.32 -3.14 12.95
CA GLY A 52 -8.45 -2.53 13.63
C GLY A 52 -9.81 -2.98 13.13
N SER A 53 -9.86 -3.63 11.97
CA SER A 53 -11.15 -4.04 11.40
C SER A 53 -11.33 -5.54 11.36
N ARG A 54 -10.32 -6.30 11.79
CA ARG A 54 -10.32 -7.76 11.72
C ARG A 54 -10.42 -8.30 10.31
N THR A 55 -10.20 -7.44 9.32
CA THR A 55 -10.21 -7.86 7.93
C THR A 55 -8.84 -8.40 7.59
N TRP A 56 -8.81 -9.64 7.11
CA TRP A 56 -7.55 -10.30 6.80
C TRP A 56 -7.77 -11.28 5.67
N PHE A 57 -6.91 -11.23 4.68
CA PHE A 57 -6.97 -12.11 3.52
C PHE A 57 -5.61 -12.73 3.28
N ALA A 58 -5.58 -14.01 2.92
CA ALA A 58 -4.36 -14.69 2.56
C ALA A 58 -4.47 -15.16 1.11
N GLY A 59 -3.38 -14.94 0.35
CA GLY A 59 -3.32 -15.34 -1.03
C GLY A 59 -3.80 -14.25 -1.98
N ARG A 60 -3.06 -14.11 -3.10
CA ARG A 60 -3.38 -13.10 -4.09
C ARG A 60 -4.78 -13.27 -4.65
N THR A 61 -5.23 -14.52 -4.78
CA THR A 61 -6.55 -14.80 -5.34
C THR A 61 -7.69 -14.33 -4.45
N THR A 62 -7.43 -14.11 -3.16
CA THR A 62 -8.44 -13.55 -2.27
C THR A 62 -8.24 -12.06 -2.03
N CYS A 63 -6.99 -11.60 -1.96
CA CYS A 63 -6.69 -10.19 -1.72
C CYS A 63 -7.09 -9.31 -2.89
N LEU A 64 -6.74 -9.75 -4.10
CA LEU A 64 -6.88 -8.89 -5.27
C LEU A 64 -8.34 -8.57 -5.60
N PRO A 65 -9.28 -9.53 -5.59
CA PRO A 65 -10.67 -9.18 -5.85
C PRO A 65 -11.23 -8.19 -4.82
N TYR A 66 -10.84 -8.33 -3.55
CA TYR A 66 -11.27 -7.37 -2.53
C TYR A 66 -10.76 -5.97 -2.85
N LEU A 67 -9.46 -5.87 -3.15
CA LEU A 67 -8.86 -4.58 -3.47
C LEU A 67 -9.48 -3.97 -4.72
N ALA A 68 -9.69 -4.78 -5.75
CA ALA A 68 -10.25 -4.28 -7.00
C ALA A 68 -11.69 -3.82 -6.83
N THR A 69 -12.47 -4.52 -6.01
CA THR A 69 -13.89 -4.22 -5.88
C THR A 69 -14.15 -3.08 -4.90
N TYR A 70 -13.43 -3.07 -3.78
CA TYR A 70 -13.80 -2.20 -2.66
C TYR A 70 -12.81 -1.09 -2.35
N VAL A 71 -11.60 -1.16 -2.89
CA VAL A 71 -10.55 -0.26 -2.45
C VAL A 71 -10.02 0.64 -3.57
N LEU A 72 -9.68 0.07 -4.74
CA LEU A 72 -8.99 0.83 -5.78
C LEU A 72 -9.78 2.02 -6.31
N GLY A 73 -11.09 1.88 -6.45
CA GLY A 73 -11.91 2.98 -6.95
C GLY A 73 -11.59 3.33 -8.39
N SER A 74 -11.48 4.61 -8.66
CA SER A 74 -11.19 5.14 -9.98
C SER A 74 -9.84 5.83 -10.01
N PRO A 75 -9.25 6.02 -11.20
CA PRO A 75 -7.98 6.73 -11.27
C PRO A 75 -8.07 8.10 -10.61
N GLY A 76 -7.09 8.42 -9.79
CA GLY A 76 -7.05 9.67 -9.06
C GLY A 76 -7.74 9.65 -7.72
N ASP A 77 -8.43 8.56 -7.37
CA ASP A 77 -9.06 8.47 -6.04
C ASP A 77 -8.04 8.31 -4.93
N TRP A 78 -6.88 7.78 -5.25
CA TRP A 78 -5.79 7.59 -4.29
C TRP A 78 -4.55 8.35 -4.73
N ARG A 79 -3.87 8.92 -3.77
CA ARG A 79 -2.53 9.46 -3.95
C ARG A 79 -1.69 8.92 -2.82
N MET A 80 -0.47 8.48 -3.12
CA MET A 80 0.37 7.86 -2.11
C MET A 80 1.77 8.43 -2.16
N LEU A 81 2.38 8.55 -0.98
CA LEU A 81 3.75 9.04 -0.84
C LEU A 81 4.60 7.91 -0.27
N ALA A 82 5.76 7.70 -0.87
CA ALA A 82 6.67 6.66 -0.43
C ALA A 82 7.34 7.08 0.88
N ILE A 83 7.30 6.20 1.87
CA ILE A 83 7.95 6.44 3.16
C ILE A 83 8.57 5.14 3.64
N ILE A 84 9.25 5.20 4.77
CA ILE A 84 9.77 4.01 5.45
C ILE A 84 9.15 3.98 6.83
N ALA A 85 8.54 2.85 7.19
CA ALA A 85 7.90 2.67 8.49
C ALA A 85 8.43 1.39 9.11
N ASN A 86 9.03 1.51 10.31
CA ASN A 86 9.59 0.36 11.02
C ASN A 86 10.57 -0.43 10.16
N GLY A 87 11.39 0.29 9.38
CA GLY A 87 12.40 -0.34 8.55
C GLY A 87 11.85 -1.04 7.33
N GLN A 88 10.59 -0.79 6.96
CA GLN A 88 9.99 -1.40 5.79
C GLN A 88 9.48 -0.34 4.82
N PRO A 89 9.43 -0.65 3.53
CA PRO A 89 8.82 0.28 2.58
C PRO A 89 7.35 0.43 2.90
N ALA A 90 6.85 1.65 2.80
CA ALA A 90 5.47 1.94 3.15
C ALA A 90 4.95 3.08 2.29
N ALA A 91 3.63 3.21 2.23
CA ALA A 91 2.98 4.27 1.49
C ALA A 91 2.03 5.00 2.42
N ALA A 92 2.19 6.32 2.48
CA ALA A 92 1.22 7.18 3.15
C ALA A 92 0.11 7.44 2.14
N ALA A 93 -1.11 7.01 2.47
CA ALA A 93 -2.21 7.01 1.53
C ALA A 93 -3.15 8.18 1.78
N TYR A 94 -3.50 8.86 0.70
CA TYR A 94 -4.49 9.94 0.70
C TYR A 94 -5.62 9.54 -0.22
N ARG A 95 -6.85 9.76 0.22
CA ARG A 95 -8.02 9.40 -0.55
C ARG A 95 -8.81 10.65 -0.91
N ARG A 96 -9.28 10.69 -2.16
CA ARG A 96 -10.06 11.83 -2.63
C ARG A 96 -11.46 11.77 -2.04
N GLY A 97 -11.88 12.88 -1.43
CA GLY A 97 -13.22 13.01 -0.89
C GLY A 97 -14.20 13.52 -1.93
N ALA A 98 -15.46 13.68 -1.51
CA ALA A 98 -16.50 14.15 -2.41
C ALA A 98 -16.23 15.55 -2.91
N ASP A 99 -15.50 16.35 -2.14
CA ASP A 99 -15.16 17.72 -2.52
C ASP A 99 -13.90 17.78 -3.41
N GLY A 100 -13.34 16.64 -3.77
CA GLY A 100 -12.16 16.59 -4.60
C GLY A 100 -10.84 16.73 -3.84
N ALA A 101 -10.87 17.02 -2.55
CA ALA A 101 -9.66 17.15 -1.77
C ALA A 101 -9.12 15.78 -1.40
N LEU A 102 -7.79 15.68 -1.40
CA LEU A 102 -7.11 14.44 -0.99
C LEU A 102 -6.78 14.54 0.49
N ARG A 103 -7.37 13.68 1.28
CA ARG A 103 -7.19 13.69 2.73
C ARG A 103 -6.48 12.44 3.18
N ALA A 104 -5.68 12.57 4.22
CA ALA A 104 -4.94 11.45 4.78
C ALA A 104 -5.89 10.33 5.16
N PHE A 105 -5.57 9.11 4.74
CA PHE A 105 -6.34 7.93 5.07
C PHE A 105 -5.59 7.07 6.08
N GLY A 106 -4.32 6.82 5.83
CA GLY A 106 -3.53 5.96 6.68
C GLY A 106 -2.23 5.55 6.02
N ILE A 107 -1.65 4.49 6.54
CA ILE A 107 -0.35 4.00 6.09
C ILE A 107 -0.48 2.53 5.71
N ALA A 108 0.08 2.17 4.56
CA ALA A 108 0.20 0.77 4.15
C ALA A 108 1.67 0.37 4.25
N VAL A 109 1.97 -0.65 5.06
CA VAL A 109 3.33 -1.13 5.24
C VAL A 109 3.49 -2.42 4.45
N LEU A 110 4.55 -2.49 3.65
CA LEU A 110 4.76 -3.62 2.75
C LEU A 110 5.89 -4.49 3.26
N THR A 111 5.69 -5.81 3.21
CA THR A 111 6.77 -6.76 3.34
C THR A 111 7.16 -7.18 1.92
N VAL A 112 8.37 -6.84 1.53
CA VAL A 112 8.83 -7.00 0.15
C VAL A 112 9.90 -8.07 0.08
N THR A 113 9.80 -8.93 -0.92
CA THR A 113 10.82 -9.93 -1.21
C THR A 113 11.28 -9.73 -2.65
N PRO A 114 12.37 -10.39 -3.08
CA PRO A 114 12.81 -10.23 -4.47
C PRO A 114 11.77 -10.63 -5.50
N THR A 115 10.81 -11.50 -5.14
CA THR A 115 9.78 -11.97 -6.08
C THR A 115 8.50 -11.16 -6.01
N GLY A 116 8.40 -10.19 -5.11
CA GLY A 116 7.21 -9.35 -5.05
C GLY A 116 6.82 -8.99 -3.63
N ILE A 117 5.63 -8.43 -3.49
CA ILE A 117 5.11 -8.03 -2.20
C ILE A 117 4.46 -9.25 -1.55
N ALA A 118 4.94 -9.58 -0.34
CA ALA A 118 4.45 -10.75 0.39
C ALA A 118 3.33 -10.38 1.36
N ARG A 119 3.25 -9.11 1.80
CA ARG A 119 2.25 -8.73 2.78
C ARG A 119 2.00 -7.23 2.71
N ILE A 120 0.75 -6.86 2.88
CA ILE A 120 0.33 -5.47 3.01
C ILE A 120 -0.41 -5.36 4.34
N VAL A 121 0.07 -4.47 5.21
CA VAL A 121 -0.58 -4.19 6.49
C VAL A 121 -1.06 -2.75 6.44
N VAL A 122 -2.37 -2.55 6.51
CA VAL A 122 -2.98 -1.23 6.37
C VAL A 122 -3.43 -0.73 7.73
N PHE A 123 -2.93 0.44 8.10
CA PHE A 123 -3.36 1.14 9.30
C PHE A 123 -4.23 2.30 8.82
N GLY A 124 -5.54 2.16 8.92
CA GLY A 124 -6.47 3.19 8.45
C GLY A 124 -6.66 4.29 9.48
N ASP A 125 -5.58 4.96 9.82
CA ASP A 125 -5.55 6.00 10.84
C ASP A 125 -4.88 7.24 10.27
N PRO A 126 -5.65 8.29 9.95
CA PRO A 126 -5.06 9.50 9.38
C PRO A 126 -4.00 10.15 10.28
N ASP A 127 -4.11 9.97 11.59
CA ASP A 127 -3.14 10.57 12.50
C ASP A 127 -1.75 10.00 12.32
N LEU A 128 -1.63 8.77 11.83
CA LEU A 128 -0.32 8.21 11.55
C LEU A 128 0.39 8.98 10.44
N VAL A 129 -0.36 9.47 9.46
CA VAL A 129 0.23 10.21 8.36
C VAL A 129 0.90 11.48 8.89
N THR A 130 0.21 12.22 9.75
CA THR A 130 0.79 13.45 10.30
C THR A 130 1.91 13.14 11.29
N THR A 131 1.86 11.98 11.95
CA THR A 131 2.94 11.56 12.83
C THR A 131 4.25 11.40 12.07
N PHE A 132 4.19 11.00 10.79
CA PHE A 132 5.38 10.92 9.96
C PHE A 132 5.82 12.27 9.40
N GLY A 133 5.19 13.36 9.82
CA GLY A 133 5.56 14.68 9.35
C GLY A 133 4.94 15.07 8.02
N LEU A 134 3.94 14.33 7.57
CA LEU A 134 3.29 14.57 6.28
C LEU A 134 2.02 15.38 6.48
N PRO A 135 1.58 16.10 5.44
CA PRO A 135 0.39 16.95 5.59
C PRO A 135 -0.88 16.12 5.75
N GLU A 136 -1.87 16.73 6.39
CA GLU A 136 -3.16 16.11 6.59
C GLU A 136 -3.95 16.03 5.28
N THR A 137 -3.72 16.98 4.39
CA THR A 137 -4.35 17.01 3.08
C THR A 137 -3.32 17.34 2.04
N LEU A 138 -3.54 16.85 0.81
CA LEU A 138 -2.73 17.22 -0.33
C LEU A 138 -3.52 18.16 -1.22
N GLY A 139 -2.84 19.16 -1.74
CA GLY A 139 -3.47 20.13 -2.61
C GLY A 139 -3.94 19.48 -3.90
N ILE A 140 -5.12 19.86 -4.34
CA ILE A 140 -5.66 19.32 -5.56
C ILE A 140 -4.93 19.87 -6.75
N ASN A 141 -4.66 21.15 -6.65
CA ASN A 141 -4.06 21.80 -7.76
C ASN A 141 -2.59 21.90 -7.60
N CYS A 142 -2.17 21.52 -6.76
CA CYS A 142 -0.86 21.66 -6.44
C CYS A 142 -0.06 22.52 -7.26
N GLU A 143 -0.83 22.87 -7.50
CA GLU A 143 -0.55 23.49 -7.94
C GLU A 143 0.00 23.61 -8.03
N SER A 144 0.01 23.44 -8.01
CA SER A 144 0.36 23.43 -8.03
C SER A 144 0.64 23.26 -8.12
#